data_e3c89cc8b1f832fd2a116de4361b9073
#
_entry.id   e3c89cc8b1f832fd2a116de4361b9073
#
_cell.length_a   1.000
_cell.length_b   1.000
_cell.length_c   1.000
_cell.angle_alpha   90.00
_cell.angle_beta   90.00
_cell.angle_gamma   90.00
#
_symmetry.space_group_name_H-M   'P 1'
#
loop_
_entity.id
_entity.type
_entity.pdbx_description
1 polymer ?
#
loop_
_entity_poly.entity_id
_entity_poly.type
_entity_poly.pdbx_seq_one_letter_code
_entity_poly.pdbx_strand_id
1 'polypeptide(L)'
;MRGWMIACTMLCLTSVASAQTQPAPRLANPASVNCADKGGKLTIERRPDGGQFGVCVFTDNYQCEEWAMFRGECPVGGLRVTGYITPAARYCAITGGRYAVVANSGAADEQGTCALPGGKSCDAVGYYEGKCSR
;
A
#
# COMPACT_ATOMS: atom_id res chain seq x y z
N MET A 1 -31.00 -66.95 44.63
CA MET A 1 -30.17 -65.77 44.84
C MET A 1 -29.95 -65.15 43.50
N ARG A 2 -30.43 -63.90 43.32
CA ARG A 2 -30.62 -63.26 42.03
C ARG A 2 -29.40 -62.38 41.73
N GLY A 3 -28.64 -62.77 40.70
CA GLY A 3 -27.57 -61.92 40.18
C GLY A 3 -28.10 -60.95 39.16
N TRP A 4 -27.89 -59.67 39.40
CA TRP A 4 -28.22 -58.60 38.45
C TRP A 4 -27.01 -58.32 37.56
N MET A 5 -27.17 -58.61 36.26
CA MET A 5 -26.22 -58.17 35.23
C MET A 5 -26.54 -56.71 34.86
N ILE A 6 -25.61 -55.83 35.14
CA ILE A 6 -25.62 -54.46 34.64
C ILE A 6 -24.97 -54.41 33.29
N ALA A 7 -25.77 -54.22 32.23
CA ALA A 7 -25.28 -53.97 30.90
C ALA A 7 -24.79 -52.52 30.77
N CYS A 8 -23.49 -52.34 30.62
CA CYS A 8 -22.84 -51.06 30.38
C CYS A 8 -22.90 -50.75 28.86
N THR A 9 -23.85 -49.93 28.44
CA THR A 9 -23.94 -49.46 27.06
C THR A 9 -22.92 -48.34 26.84
N MET A 10 -21.83 -48.63 26.14
CA MET A 10 -20.82 -47.64 25.70
C MET A 10 -21.38 -46.84 24.54
N LEU A 11 -21.70 -45.54 24.80
CA LEU A 11 -22.03 -44.57 23.74
C LEU A 11 -20.71 -44.11 23.09
N CYS A 12 -20.46 -44.56 21.85
CA CYS A 12 -19.39 -44.02 21.02
C CYS A 12 -19.82 -42.64 20.50
N LEU A 13 -19.28 -41.57 21.07
CA LEU A 13 -19.35 -40.21 20.53
C LEU A 13 -18.36 -40.10 19.36
N THR A 14 -18.88 -40.15 18.14
CA THR A 14 -18.08 -39.86 16.94
C THR A 14 -17.92 -38.34 16.81
N SER A 15 -16.75 -37.81 17.17
CA SER A 15 -16.39 -36.42 16.94
C SER A 15 -16.13 -36.22 15.45
N VAL A 16 -17.02 -35.53 14.74
CA VAL A 16 -16.78 -35.01 13.39
C VAL A 16 -15.80 -33.83 13.47
N ALA A 17 -14.57 -34.07 13.13
CA ALA A 17 -13.59 -33.02 12.94
C ALA A 17 -13.97 -32.19 11.71
N SER A 18 -14.46 -30.96 11.91
CA SER A 18 -14.65 -30.00 10.83
C SER A 18 -13.28 -29.58 10.30
N ALA A 19 -12.95 -29.99 9.09
CA ALA A 19 -11.77 -29.51 8.38
C ALA A 19 -11.97 -28.01 8.06
N GLN A 20 -11.30 -27.14 8.81
CA GLN A 20 -11.23 -25.73 8.51
C GLN A 20 -10.36 -25.56 7.27
N THR A 21 -10.97 -25.15 6.16
CA THR A 21 -10.25 -24.78 4.95
C THR A 21 -9.50 -23.48 5.22
N GLN A 22 -8.21 -23.56 5.57
CA GLN A 22 -7.35 -22.39 5.64
C GLN A 22 -7.24 -21.77 4.25
N PRO A 23 -7.45 -20.44 4.11
CA PRO A 23 -7.17 -19.77 2.84
C PRO A 23 -5.72 -20.02 2.46
N ALA A 24 -5.47 -20.30 1.17
CA ALA A 24 -4.11 -20.44 0.65
C ALA A 24 -3.29 -19.19 1.01
N PRO A 25 -2.02 -19.32 1.45
CA PRO A 25 -1.19 -18.17 1.77
C PRO A 25 -1.07 -17.29 0.52
N ARG A 26 -1.58 -16.07 0.61
CA ARG A 26 -1.35 -15.07 -0.44
C ARG A 26 0.12 -14.74 -0.44
N LEU A 27 0.76 -14.84 -1.60
CA LEU A 27 2.12 -14.34 -1.80
C LEU A 27 2.17 -12.89 -1.33
N ALA A 28 3.06 -12.59 -0.40
CA ALA A 28 3.25 -11.23 0.09
C ALA A 28 3.68 -10.33 -1.08
N ASN A 29 3.12 -9.12 -1.15
CA ASN A 29 3.53 -8.12 -2.12
C ASN A 29 5.01 -7.75 -1.88
N PRO A 30 5.93 -8.00 -2.84
CA PRO A 30 7.36 -7.79 -2.61
C PRO A 30 7.72 -6.33 -2.32
N ALA A 31 6.97 -5.36 -2.86
CA ALA A 31 7.18 -3.95 -2.55
C ALA A 31 6.81 -3.62 -1.10
N SER A 32 5.72 -4.20 -0.59
CA SER A 32 5.32 -4.04 0.81
C SER A 32 6.34 -4.69 1.77
N VAL A 33 6.85 -5.86 1.42
CA VAL A 33 7.92 -6.53 2.19
C VAL A 33 9.18 -5.66 2.21
N ASN A 34 9.60 -5.14 1.04
CA ASN A 34 10.75 -4.25 0.93
C ASN A 34 10.58 -2.98 1.78
N CYS A 35 9.37 -2.40 1.85
CA CYS A 35 9.08 -1.26 2.73
C CYS A 35 9.40 -1.59 4.19
N ALA A 36 8.89 -2.71 4.69
CA ALA A 36 9.13 -3.16 6.06
C ALA A 36 10.61 -3.45 6.33
N ASP A 37 11.28 -4.15 5.41
CA ASP A 37 12.70 -4.49 5.52
C ASP A 37 13.62 -3.26 5.55
N LYS A 38 13.17 -2.15 4.96
CA LYS A 38 13.87 -0.87 4.98
C LYS A 38 13.48 0.03 6.17
N GLY A 39 12.70 -0.49 7.12
CA GLY A 39 12.30 0.21 8.33
C GLY A 39 11.12 1.18 8.15
N GLY A 40 10.41 1.09 7.05
CA GLY A 40 9.20 1.87 6.78
C GLY A 40 7.95 1.18 7.31
N LYS A 41 6.89 1.96 7.43
CA LYS A 41 5.53 1.49 7.73
C LYS A 41 4.66 1.68 6.50
N LEU A 42 4.05 0.59 6.02
CA LEU A 42 3.12 0.65 4.88
C LEU A 42 1.78 1.23 5.31
N THR A 43 1.28 2.20 4.53
CA THR A 43 -0.10 2.69 4.57
C THR A 43 -0.72 2.58 3.19
N ILE A 44 -2.01 2.21 3.12
CA ILE A 44 -2.73 2.16 1.84
C ILE A 44 -3.56 3.42 1.70
N GLU A 45 -3.33 4.14 0.62
CA GLU A 45 -4.06 5.35 0.27
C GLU A 45 -4.90 5.15 -1.00
N ARG A 46 -5.83 6.06 -1.26
CA ARG A 46 -6.69 6.03 -2.45
C ARG A 46 -6.52 7.30 -3.26
N ARG A 47 -6.50 7.13 -4.57
CA ARG A 47 -6.58 8.23 -5.53
C ARG A 47 -8.06 8.61 -5.79
N PRO A 48 -8.31 9.79 -6.35
CA PRO A 48 -9.67 10.23 -6.70
C PRO A 48 -10.42 9.29 -7.66
N ASP A 49 -9.69 8.55 -8.51
CA ASP A 49 -10.25 7.54 -9.43
C ASP A 49 -10.62 6.21 -8.73
N GLY A 50 -10.42 6.12 -7.40
CA GLY A 50 -10.64 4.91 -6.60
C GLY A 50 -9.48 3.93 -6.58
N GLY A 51 -8.42 4.15 -7.35
CA GLY A 51 -7.19 3.34 -7.34
C GLY A 51 -6.50 3.40 -5.99
N GLN A 52 -5.95 2.28 -5.54
CA GLN A 52 -5.18 2.18 -4.31
C GLN A 52 -3.68 2.17 -4.61
N PHE A 53 -2.91 2.72 -3.70
CA PHE A 53 -1.44 2.65 -3.73
C PHE A 53 -0.89 2.56 -2.31
N GLY A 54 0.23 1.85 -2.18
CA GLY A 54 0.94 1.72 -0.92
C GLY A 54 1.95 2.85 -0.73
N VAL A 55 1.93 3.48 0.42
CA VAL A 55 2.93 4.48 0.82
C VAL A 55 3.78 3.92 1.93
N CYS A 56 5.07 3.85 1.69
CA CYS A 56 6.07 3.52 2.69
C CYS A 56 6.43 4.79 3.46
N VAL A 57 6.05 4.84 4.73
CA VAL A 57 6.22 5.99 5.61
C VAL A 57 7.38 5.75 6.56
N PHE A 58 8.31 6.70 6.63
CA PHE A 58 9.44 6.74 7.54
C PHE A 58 9.28 7.88 8.56
N THR A 59 10.23 8.02 9.46
CA THR A 59 10.27 9.14 10.43
C THR A 59 10.36 10.49 9.71
N ASP A 60 10.03 11.57 10.44
CA ASP A 60 10.15 12.96 9.97
C ASP A 60 9.44 13.28 8.65
N ASN A 61 8.32 12.61 8.40
CA ASN A 61 7.50 12.79 7.19
C ASN A 61 8.24 12.48 5.88
N TYR A 62 9.14 11.48 5.92
CA TYR A 62 9.76 10.91 4.73
C TYR A 62 8.86 9.80 4.17
N GLN A 63 8.64 9.78 2.87
CA GLN A 63 7.70 8.88 2.23
C GLN A 63 8.16 8.48 0.83
N CYS A 64 7.78 7.26 0.41
CA CYS A 64 7.84 6.77 -0.97
C CYS A 64 6.58 5.96 -1.28
N GLU A 65 6.13 5.98 -2.51
CA GLU A 65 5.23 4.93 -2.99
C GLU A 65 6.01 3.61 -3.03
N GLU A 66 5.38 2.52 -2.56
CA GLU A 66 6.09 1.25 -2.29
C GLU A 66 6.78 0.66 -3.53
N TRP A 67 6.11 0.71 -4.69
CA TRP A 67 6.67 0.19 -5.95
C TRP A 67 7.73 1.11 -6.53
N ALA A 68 7.57 2.44 -6.39
CA ALA A 68 8.61 3.38 -6.80
C ALA A 68 9.90 3.18 -6.00
N MET A 69 9.79 2.94 -4.70
CA MET A 69 10.94 2.61 -3.87
C MET A 69 11.53 1.25 -4.24
N PHE A 70 10.70 0.23 -4.48
CA PHE A 70 11.15 -1.10 -4.86
C PHE A 70 11.92 -1.09 -6.19
N ARG A 71 11.51 -0.24 -7.15
CA ARG A 71 12.21 -0.05 -8.43
C ARG A 71 13.41 0.90 -8.38
N GLY A 72 13.70 1.51 -7.23
CA GLY A 72 14.78 2.49 -7.09
C GLY A 72 14.47 3.88 -7.65
N GLU A 73 13.22 4.17 -7.95
CA GLU A 73 12.75 5.47 -8.47
C GLU A 73 12.45 6.48 -7.35
N CYS A 74 12.30 6.01 -6.13
CA CYS A 74 12.21 6.79 -4.90
C CYS A 74 13.26 6.29 -3.92
N PRO A 75 13.99 7.16 -3.20
CA PRO A 75 15.13 6.72 -2.39
C PRO A 75 14.72 5.87 -1.21
N VAL A 76 15.57 4.90 -0.84
CA VAL A 76 15.39 4.14 0.40
C VAL A 76 15.43 5.10 1.60
N GLY A 77 14.46 4.97 2.51
CA GLY A 77 14.27 5.90 3.61
C GLY A 77 13.33 7.06 3.27
N GLY A 78 12.87 7.14 2.02
CA GLY A 78 11.89 8.11 1.57
C GLY A 78 12.49 9.48 1.21
N LEU A 79 11.65 10.31 0.64
CA LEU A 79 11.91 11.73 0.46
C LEU A 79 10.99 12.56 1.38
N ARG A 80 11.45 13.72 1.81
CA ARG A 80 10.66 14.61 2.67
C ARG A 80 9.51 15.22 1.88
N VAL A 81 8.28 15.02 2.34
CA VAL A 81 7.06 15.46 1.62
C VAL A 81 6.47 16.76 2.14
N THR A 82 7.04 17.38 3.16
CA THR A 82 6.54 18.61 3.79
C THR A 82 6.49 19.84 2.89
N GLY A 83 7.20 19.83 1.75
CA GLY A 83 7.21 20.94 0.80
C GLY A 83 6.17 20.84 -0.31
N TYR A 84 5.44 19.74 -0.38
CA TYR A 84 4.41 19.53 -1.40
C TYR A 84 3.04 19.94 -0.87
N ILE A 85 2.48 21.00 -1.43
CA ILE A 85 1.28 21.65 -0.91
C ILE A 85 0.01 20.86 -1.25
N THR A 86 -0.04 20.23 -2.44
CA THR A 86 -1.21 19.48 -2.90
C THR A 86 -0.98 17.97 -2.87
N PRO A 87 -2.05 17.16 -2.72
CA PRO A 87 -1.94 15.70 -2.85
C PRO A 87 -1.35 15.25 -4.19
N ALA A 88 -1.65 15.96 -5.28
CA ALA A 88 -1.11 15.68 -6.60
C ALA A 88 0.41 15.93 -6.69
N ALA A 89 0.89 17.03 -6.10
CA ALA A 89 2.31 17.35 -6.02
C ALA A 89 3.06 16.28 -5.22
N ARG A 90 2.53 15.91 -4.04
CA ARG A 90 3.09 14.83 -3.21
C ARG A 90 3.10 13.49 -3.96
N TYR A 91 1.99 13.13 -4.61
CA TYR A 91 1.88 11.88 -5.36
C TYR A 91 2.92 11.79 -6.48
N CYS A 92 3.11 12.88 -7.24
CA CYS A 92 4.19 12.98 -8.21
C CYS A 92 5.55 12.65 -7.60
N ALA A 93 5.88 13.28 -6.49
CA ALA A 93 7.19 13.11 -5.85
C ALA A 93 7.40 11.70 -5.30
N ILE A 94 6.47 11.15 -4.54
CA ILE A 94 6.62 9.82 -3.92
C ILE A 94 6.62 8.67 -4.94
N THR A 95 6.06 8.88 -6.13
CA THR A 95 6.10 7.91 -7.24
C THR A 95 7.36 8.03 -8.10
N GLY A 96 8.34 8.84 -7.66
CA GLY A 96 9.63 9.01 -8.34
C GLY A 96 9.62 10.09 -9.42
N GLY A 97 8.54 10.85 -9.55
CA GLY A 97 8.45 11.97 -10.48
C GLY A 97 9.13 13.23 -9.94
N ARG A 98 9.40 14.17 -10.84
CA ARG A 98 9.83 15.52 -10.50
C ARG A 98 8.67 16.48 -10.70
N TYR A 99 8.22 17.06 -9.60
CA TYR A 99 7.14 18.04 -9.61
C TYR A 99 7.69 19.43 -9.93
N ALA A 100 7.03 20.16 -10.81
CA ALA A 100 7.32 21.56 -11.11
C ALA A 100 6.04 22.38 -11.07
N VAL A 101 6.03 23.43 -10.27
CA VAL A 101 4.89 24.37 -10.15
C VAL A 101 4.77 25.18 -11.43
N VAL A 102 3.55 25.32 -11.96
CA VAL A 102 3.24 26.15 -13.13
C VAL A 102 2.31 27.33 -12.82
N ALA A 103 1.48 27.22 -11.77
CA ALA A 103 0.59 28.29 -11.32
C ALA A 103 0.24 28.16 -9.83
N ASN A 104 -0.20 29.27 -9.22
CA ASN A 104 -0.72 29.36 -7.85
C ASN A 104 0.21 28.76 -6.78
N SER A 105 1.52 29.02 -6.90
CA SER A 105 2.54 28.48 -6.01
C SER A 105 2.19 28.70 -4.52
N GLY A 106 2.21 27.61 -3.75
CA GLY A 106 1.94 27.61 -2.29
C GLY A 106 0.46 27.71 -1.92
N ALA A 107 -0.45 27.73 -2.88
CA ALA A 107 -1.88 27.76 -2.64
C ALA A 107 -2.52 26.36 -2.70
N ALA A 108 -3.70 26.19 -2.11
CA ALA A 108 -4.43 24.91 -2.12
C ALA A 108 -4.81 24.44 -3.54
N ASP A 109 -4.89 25.36 -4.49
CA ASP A 109 -5.14 25.12 -5.91
C ASP A 109 -3.87 25.22 -6.77
N GLU A 110 -2.70 25.03 -6.17
CA GLU A 110 -1.43 24.97 -6.85
C GLU A 110 -1.47 23.97 -8.02
N GLN A 111 -1.02 24.43 -9.18
CA GLN A 111 -0.94 23.62 -10.39
C GLN A 111 0.51 23.31 -10.74
N GLY A 112 0.75 22.12 -11.23
CA GLY A 112 2.08 21.71 -11.61
C GLY A 112 2.11 20.59 -12.63
N THR A 113 3.30 20.33 -13.16
CA THR A 113 3.60 19.19 -14.01
C THR A 113 4.42 18.17 -13.26
N CYS A 114 4.25 16.91 -13.62
CA CYS A 114 5.02 15.78 -13.11
C CYS A 114 5.85 15.17 -14.24
N ALA A 115 7.16 15.32 -14.18
CA ALA A 115 8.07 14.59 -15.06
C ALA A 115 8.29 13.19 -14.48
N LEU A 116 7.70 12.18 -15.12
CA LEU A 116 7.72 10.79 -14.66
C LEU A 116 9.08 10.12 -14.93
N PRO A 117 9.44 9.09 -14.15
CA PRO A 117 10.53 8.20 -14.53
C PRO A 117 10.31 7.66 -15.94
N GLY A 118 11.34 7.75 -16.81
CA GLY A 118 11.21 7.39 -18.22
C GLY A 118 10.98 8.57 -19.16
N GLY A 119 10.78 9.80 -18.64
CA GLY A 119 10.81 11.05 -19.39
C GLY A 119 9.46 11.60 -19.85
N LYS A 120 8.36 10.87 -19.68
CA LYS A 120 7.02 11.41 -19.95
C LYS A 120 6.65 12.47 -18.93
N SER A 121 6.01 13.54 -19.38
CA SER A 121 5.47 14.59 -18.50
C SER A 121 3.94 14.58 -18.52
N CYS A 122 3.35 14.68 -17.33
CA CYS A 122 1.92 14.74 -17.13
C CYS A 122 1.55 16.03 -16.37
N ASP A 123 0.33 16.53 -16.57
CA ASP A 123 -0.30 17.38 -15.57
C ASP A 123 -0.37 16.62 -14.24
N ALA A 124 0.02 17.25 -13.14
CA ALA A 124 0.14 16.55 -11.85
C ALA A 124 -1.21 16.05 -11.32
N VAL A 125 -2.26 16.84 -11.49
CA VAL A 125 -3.63 16.46 -11.08
C VAL A 125 -4.12 15.32 -11.97
N GLY A 126 -3.94 15.40 -13.28
CA GLY A 126 -4.29 14.35 -14.22
C GLY A 126 -3.55 13.03 -13.93
N TYR A 127 -2.29 13.11 -13.52
CA TYR A 127 -1.52 11.93 -13.09
C TYR A 127 -2.09 11.33 -11.80
N TYR A 128 -2.38 12.15 -10.80
CA TYR A 128 -2.97 11.70 -9.53
C TYR A 128 -4.38 11.13 -9.71
N GLU A 129 -5.16 11.65 -10.65
CA GLU A 129 -6.50 11.16 -10.99
C GLU A 129 -6.51 9.94 -11.94
N GLY A 130 -5.35 9.43 -12.33
CA GLY A 130 -5.24 8.29 -13.23
C GLY A 130 -5.53 8.57 -14.70
N LYS A 131 -5.67 9.85 -15.09
CA LYS A 131 -5.91 10.28 -16.49
C LYS A 131 -4.64 10.28 -17.33
N CYS A 132 -3.49 10.35 -16.69
CA CYS A 132 -2.17 10.26 -17.29
C CYS A 132 -1.34 9.22 -16.53
N SER A 133 -0.70 8.30 -17.25
CA SER A 133 0.13 7.23 -16.68
C SER A 133 1.46 7.10 -17.40
N ARG A 134 2.38 6.31 -16.84
CA ARG A 134 3.66 5.95 -17.45
C ARG A 134 3.50 5.30 -18.82
#